data_bdc125f81df16a4952e007b380503c17
#
_entry.id   bdc125f81df16a4952e007b380503c17
#
_cell.length_a   1.000
_cell.length_b   1.000
_cell.length_c   1.000
_cell.angle_alpha   90.00
_cell.angle_beta   90.00
_cell.angle_gamma   90.00
#
_symmetry.space_group_name_H-M   'P 1'
#
loop_
_entity.id
_entity.type
_entity.pdbx_description
1 polymer ?
#
loop_
_entity_poly.entity_id
_entity_poly.type
_entity_poly.pdbx_seq_one_letter_code
_entity_poly.pdbx_strand_id
1 'polypeptide(L)'
;MGKYFGTDGFRGEANVVLTVEHAFKVGRFLGWYYGQDHKAKVVIGKDTRRSSYMFEYALVAGLTASGANAYLLHVTTTPSVSYVTRTENFDCGIMISASHNPFYDNGIKVINGKGHKLEAEVEAKIEAYIDGEIDELPLAKKEDIGRTVDYAAGRNRYIGYLISLATRSFEDMKIGLDCSNGSAFMIAKSVYDALGAKTYVINCEPDGTNINTNCGSTHIEVLQQYVKENHLDVGFAYDGDADRCIAVDEKGNVIDGDLILYVCGKYLMENGRLNGDIIVTTVMSNLGLYKACDKIGMKYEKTAVGDKYVYENMCKNNFSLGGEQSGHIIFSKHATTGDGILTSLMIMEVILEKKMSLSRLAEPVKIYPQLLQNVRVADKKTARENPEVIKAVDNVAAELGDEGRILVRESGTEPVIRVMVEAATDELCAKYVAQVVDVMKAEGLAVE
;
A
#
# COMPACT_ATOMS: atom_id res chain seq x y z
N MET A 1 -5.11 4.72 17.72
CA MET A 1 -5.40 5.41 16.47
C MET A 1 -5.91 6.78 16.83
N GLY A 2 -5.54 7.79 16.09
CA GLY A 2 -6.04 9.15 16.24
C GLY A 2 -7.52 9.26 15.85
N LYS A 3 -8.09 10.44 16.04
CA LYS A 3 -9.48 10.75 15.67
C LYS A 3 -9.64 10.84 14.15
N TYR A 4 -8.66 11.41 13.45
CA TYR A 4 -8.66 11.65 12.01
C TYR A 4 -7.62 10.80 11.28
N PHE A 5 -6.40 10.66 11.85
CA PHE A 5 -5.33 9.88 11.25
C PHE A 5 -5.47 8.39 11.60
N GLY A 6 -5.69 7.59 10.56
CA GLY A 6 -5.67 6.13 10.63
C GLY A 6 -4.28 5.55 10.41
N THR A 7 -4.20 4.28 10.01
CA THR A 7 -2.92 3.62 9.67
C THR A 7 -2.26 4.17 8.41
N ASP A 8 -3.03 4.87 7.56
CA ASP A 8 -2.57 5.37 6.25
C ASP A 8 -3.07 6.79 5.95
N GLY A 9 -2.85 7.70 6.90
CA GLY A 9 -3.21 9.10 6.81
C GLY A 9 -4.66 9.41 7.21
N PHE A 10 -5.08 10.65 6.97
CA PHE A 10 -6.44 11.12 7.20
C PHE A 10 -7.27 10.84 5.95
N ARG A 11 -8.18 9.88 6.00
CA ARG A 11 -9.05 9.48 4.88
C ARG A 11 -10.52 9.70 5.17
N GLY A 12 -11.27 9.98 4.13
CA GLY A 12 -12.73 10.04 4.18
C GLY A 12 -13.35 10.57 2.90
N GLU A 13 -14.68 10.52 2.85
CA GLU A 13 -15.43 11.10 1.74
C GLU A 13 -15.19 12.61 1.68
N ALA A 14 -14.84 13.08 0.47
CA ALA A 14 -14.46 14.48 0.23
C ALA A 14 -15.64 15.43 0.48
N ASN A 15 -15.39 16.50 1.25
CA ASN A 15 -16.39 17.47 1.73
C ASN A 15 -17.47 16.90 2.68
N VAL A 16 -17.32 15.66 3.13
CA VAL A 16 -18.19 15.05 4.15
C VAL A 16 -17.37 14.77 5.42
N VAL A 17 -16.34 13.94 5.32
CA VAL A 17 -15.44 13.59 6.41
C VAL A 17 -14.14 14.39 6.33
N LEU A 18 -13.52 14.42 5.15
CA LEU A 18 -12.33 15.23 4.87
C LEU A 18 -12.74 16.49 4.11
N THR A 19 -12.54 17.66 4.72
CA THR A 19 -12.94 18.95 4.15
C THR A 19 -11.73 19.81 3.76
N VAL A 20 -11.99 20.87 2.98
CA VAL A 20 -10.96 21.87 2.64
C VAL A 20 -10.40 22.59 3.87
N GLU A 21 -11.22 22.76 4.93
CA GLU A 21 -10.80 23.35 6.19
C GLU A 21 -9.79 22.46 6.92
N HIS A 22 -10.03 21.15 6.94
CA HIS A 22 -9.08 20.18 7.46
C HIS A 22 -7.75 20.26 6.69
N ALA A 23 -7.79 20.24 5.37
CA ALA A 23 -6.59 20.34 4.53
C ALA A 23 -5.84 21.66 4.75
N PHE A 24 -6.55 22.77 4.83
CA PHE A 24 -5.95 24.07 5.14
C PHE A 24 -5.25 24.07 6.51
N LYS A 25 -5.90 23.55 7.55
CA LYS A 25 -5.32 23.43 8.90
C LYS A 25 -4.10 22.51 8.94
N VAL A 26 -4.15 21.36 8.24
CA VAL A 26 -2.97 20.48 8.07
C VAL A 26 -1.80 21.29 7.47
N GLY A 27 -2.05 22.02 6.39
CA GLY A 27 -1.04 22.88 5.76
C GLY A 27 -0.52 23.97 6.71
N ARG A 28 -1.42 24.63 7.45
CA ARG A 28 -1.07 25.63 8.47
C ARG A 28 -0.12 25.06 9.53
N PHE A 29 -0.50 23.89 10.08
CA PHE A 29 0.28 23.25 11.13
C PHE A 29 1.66 22.81 10.61
N LEU A 30 1.72 22.12 9.50
CA LEU A 30 3.00 21.61 8.95
C LEU A 30 3.94 22.78 8.57
N GLY A 31 3.41 23.83 7.95
CA GLY A 31 4.21 25.02 7.61
C GLY A 31 4.79 25.70 8.83
N TRP A 32 4.03 25.82 9.92
CA TRP A 32 4.50 26.35 11.19
C TRP A 32 5.46 25.40 11.89
N TYR A 33 5.13 24.11 11.98
CA TYR A 33 5.89 23.12 12.73
C TYR A 33 7.31 22.93 12.21
N TYR A 34 7.47 22.85 10.89
CA TYR A 34 8.78 22.72 10.25
C TYR A 34 9.47 24.06 10.01
N GLY A 35 8.74 25.17 10.13
CA GLY A 35 9.23 26.52 9.86
C GLY A 35 9.84 27.26 11.06
N GLN A 36 10.11 26.59 12.20
CA GLN A 36 10.56 27.25 13.42
C GLN A 36 11.97 27.87 13.30
N ASP A 37 12.88 27.19 12.62
CA ASP A 37 14.29 27.58 12.55
C ASP A 37 14.73 28.00 11.14
N HIS A 38 13.91 27.70 10.11
CA HIS A 38 14.20 28.01 8.72
C HIS A 38 12.91 28.10 7.90
N LYS A 39 13.00 28.52 6.66
CA LYS A 39 11.85 28.53 5.75
C LYS A 39 11.57 27.12 5.26
N ALA A 40 10.55 26.49 5.80
CA ALA A 40 10.20 25.09 5.51
C ALA A 40 9.93 24.87 4.01
N LYS A 41 10.33 23.70 3.52
CA LYS A 41 10.09 23.20 2.17
C LYS A 41 9.21 21.96 2.23
N VAL A 42 8.03 22.03 1.68
CA VAL A 42 7.08 20.92 1.66
C VAL A 42 6.78 20.52 0.22
N VAL A 43 6.98 19.25 -0.10
CA VAL A 43 6.63 18.73 -1.43
C VAL A 43 5.25 18.10 -1.41
N ILE A 44 4.45 18.32 -2.44
CA ILE A 44 3.07 17.84 -2.54
C ILE A 44 2.88 17.08 -3.84
N GLY A 45 2.38 15.86 -3.72
CA GLY A 45 1.87 15.05 -4.83
C GLY A 45 0.40 14.72 -4.65
N LYS A 46 -0.25 14.34 -5.72
CA LYS A 46 -1.67 13.95 -5.71
C LYS A 46 -1.95 12.85 -6.72
N ASP A 47 -3.03 12.11 -6.47
CA ASP A 47 -3.60 11.22 -7.47
C ASP A 47 -4.53 11.97 -8.45
N THR A 48 -5.24 11.21 -9.27
CA THR A 48 -6.06 11.74 -10.35
C THR A 48 -7.47 12.15 -9.94
N ARG A 49 -7.87 11.96 -8.66
CA ARG A 49 -9.21 12.30 -8.15
C ARG A 49 -9.52 13.77 -8.38
N ARG A 50 -10.76 14.06 -8.76
CA ARG A 50 -11.24 15.44 -8.92
C ARG A 50 -11.03 16.27 -7.66
N SER A 51 -11.30 15.71 -6.48
CA SER A 51 -11.12 16.37 -5.18
C SER A 51 -9.66 16.61 -4.81
N SER A 52 -8.71 15.90 -5.41
CA SER A 52 -7.27 16.07 -5.10
C SER A 52 -6.77 17.47 -5.44
N TYR A 53 -7.30 18.09 -6.48
CA TYR A 53 -6.97 19.49 -6.84
C TYR A 53 -7.47 20.49 -5.78
N MET A 54 -8.68 20.28 -5.28
CA MET A 54 -9.27 21.11 -4.24
C MET A 54 -8.45 21.05 -2.96
N PHE A 55 -8.06 19.85 -2.53
CA PHE A 55 -7.24 19.67 -1.34
C PHE A 55 -5.80 20.18 -1.51
N GLU A 56 -5.21 20.05 -2.70
CA GLU A 56 -3.90 20.63 -3.01
C GLU A 56 -3.91 22.14 -2.79
N TYR A 57 -4.91 22.85 -3.34
CA TYR A 57 -5.01 24.30 -3.17
C TYR A 57 -5.20 24.71 -1.70
N ALA A 58 -5.99 23.95 -0.93
CA ALA A 58 -6.20 24.22 0.49
C ALA A 58 -4.91 24.01 1.31
N LEU A 59 -4.19 22.91 1.08
CA LEU A 59 -2.88 22.64 1.70
C LEU A 59 -1.86 23.72 1.36
N VAL A 60 -1.76 24.09 0.08
CA VAL A 60 -0.84 25.15 -0.39
C VAL A 60 -1.14 26.48 0.29
N ALA A 61 -2.42 26.87 0.38
CA ALA A 61 -2.82 28.09 1.06
C ALA A 61 -2.42 28.06 2.54
N GLY A 62 -2.63 26.94 3.24
CA GLY A 62 -2.23 26.77 4.63
C GLY A 62 -0.73 26.85 4.83
N LEU A 63 0.06 26.14 4.02
CA LEU A 63 1.52 26.12 4.07
C LEU A 63 2.10 27.52 3.83
N THR A 64 1.69 28.19 2.76
CA THR A 64 2.22 29.51 2.40
C THR A 64 1.81 30.60 3.38
N ALA A 65 0.61 30.52 3.95
CA ALA A 65 0.15 31.40 5.01
C ALA A 65 0.97 31.22 6.31
N SER A 66 1.59 30.07 6.53
CA SER A 66 2.51 29.81 7.65
C SER A 66 3.99 30.04 7.31
N GLY A 67 4.30 30.55 6.11
CA GLY A 67 5.67 30.88 5.69
C GLY A 67 6.41 29.76 4.95
N ALA A 68 5.87 28.57 4.84
CA ALA A 68 6.50 27.45 4.14
C ALA A 68 6.40 27.58 2.62
N ASN A 69 7.40 27.10 1.91
CA ASN A 69 7.35 26.96 0.46
C ASN A 69 6.73 25.61 0.09
N ALA A 70 5.71 25.64 -0.78
CA ALA A 70 5.02 24.45 -1.30
C ALA A 70 5.55 24.11 -2.70
N TYR A 71 6.07 22.90 -2.87
CA TYR A 71 6.62 22.38 -4.14
C TYR A 71 5.66 21.35 -4.73
N LEU A 72 5.12 21.61 -5.91
CA LEU A 72 4.08 20.82 -6.52
C LEU A 72 4.66 19.82 -7.53
N LEU A 73 4.55 18.52 -7.23
CA LEU A 73 4.86 17.43 -8.16
C LEU A 73 3.71 17.16 -9.14
N HIS A 74 2.54 17.76 -8.89
CA HIS A 74 1.29 17.48 -9.60
C HIS A 74 0.87 16.01 -9.43
N VAL A 75 0.25 15.42 -10.46
CA VAL A 75 -0.13 14.01 -10.41
C VAL A 75 1.13 13.14 -10.40
N THR A 76 1.28 12.38 -9.32
CA THR A 76 2.41 11.48 -9.09
C THR A 76 2.05 10.40 -8.07
N THR A 77 2.89 9.38 -7.91
CA THR A 77 2.67 8.25 -7.01
C THR A 77 3.12 8.55 -5.58
N THR A 78 2.56 7.83 -4.60
CA THR A 78 3.01 7.91 -3.18
C THR A 78 4.51 7.64 -3.05
N PRO A 79 5.09 6.58 -3.64
CA PRO A 79 6.54 6.36 -3.58
C PRO A 79 7.36 7.48 -4.25
N SER A 80 6.85 8.15 -5.26
CA SER A 80 7.51 9.33 -5.86
C SER A 80 7.62 10.48 -4.85
N VAL A 81 6.56 10.76 -4.10
CA VAL A 81 6.59 11.79 -3.04
C VAL A 81 7.61 11.40 -1.97
N SER A 82 7.58 10.15 -1.49
CA SER A 82 8.53 9.64 -0.50
C SER A 82 9.99 9.76 -0.99
N TYR A 83 10.24 9.35 -2.25
CA TYR A 83 11.57 9.43 -2.86
C TYR A 83 12.08 10.87 -2.93
N VAL A 84 11.29 11.80 -3.47
CA VAL A 84 11.67 13.20 -3.61
C VAL A 84 11.88 13.86 -2.25
N THR A 85 11.01 13.57 -1.28
CA THR A 85 11.14 14.11 0.09
C THR A 85 12.50 13.79 0.69
N ARG A 86 12.89 12.52 0.67
CA ARG A 86 14.15 12.08 1.32
C ARG A 86 15.41 12.40 0.53
N THR A 87 15.35 12.48 -0.79
CA THR A 87 16.55 12.65 -1.63
C THR A 87 16.89 14.12 -1.93
N GLU A 88 15.92 15.01 -1.75
CA GLU A 88 16.10 16.43 -2.07
C GLU A 88 15.95 17.35 -0.86
N ASN A 89 16.07 16.80 0.35
CA ASN A 89 16.08 17.52 1.61
C ASN A 89 14.83 18.40 1.80
N PHE A 90 13.65 17.85 1.56
CA PHE A 90 12.40 18.45 1.98
C PHE A 90 12.14 18.13 3.46
N ASP A 91 11.52 19.08 4.17
CA ASP A 91 11.18 18.89 5.59
C ASP A 91 10.08 17.85 5.76
N CYS A 92 9.10 17.87 4.85
CA CYS A 92 8.10 16.81 4.73
C CYS A 92 7.54 16.73 3.31
N GLY A 93 6.89 15.60 3.02
CA GLY A 93 6.10 15.37 1.82
C GLY A 93 4.62 15.17 2.16
N ILE A 94 3.74 15.54 1.26
CA ILE A 94 2.31 15.31 1.38
C ILE A 94 1.83 14.58 0.13
N MET A 95 1.15 13.46 0.30
CA MET A 95 0.43 12.79 -0.78
C MET A 95 -1.07 12.89 -0.56
N ILE A 96 -1.77 13.39 -1.59
CA ILE A 96 -3.23 13.52 -1.60
C ILE A 96 -3.80 12.33 -2.38
N SER A 97 -4.25 11.33 -1.65
CA SER A 97 -4.84 10.10 -2.20
C SER A 97 -5.56 9.27 -1.14
N ALA A 98 -6.59 8.56 -1.55
CA ALA A 98 -7.21 7.48 -0.77
C ALA A 98 -6.87 6.08 -1.35
N SER A 99 -5.73 5.93 -2.06
CA SER A 99 -5.24 4.65 -2.60
C SER A 99 -6.31 3.94 -3.46
N HIS A 100 -6.74 2.76 -3.06
CA HIS A 100 -7.69 1.91 -3.79
C HIS A 100 -9.18 2.26 -3.55
N ASN A 101 -9.50 3.25 -2.71
CA ASN A 101 -10.88 3.66 -2.45
C ASN A 101 -11.55 4.25 -3.70
N PRO A 102 -12.88 4.30 -3.75
CA PRO A 102 -13.64 4.97 -4.81
C PRO A 102 -13.25 6.45 -4.97
N PHE A 103 -13.58 7.05 -6.10
CA PHE A 103 -13.16 8.42 -6.46
C PHE A 103 -13.69 9.52 -5.53
N TYR A 104 -14.82 9.29 -4.86
CA TYR A 104 -15.44 10.26 -3.94
C TYR A 104 -14.74 10.32 -2.58
N ASP A 105 -13.98 9.29 -2.21
CA ASP A 105 -13.07 9.36 -1.08
C ASP A 105 -11.77 10.07 -1.45
N ASN A 106 -11.12 10.67 -0.46
CA ASN A 106 -9.75 11.16 -0.60
C ASN A 106 -8.99 11.02 0.72
N GLY A 107 -7.71 11.36 0.70
CA GLY A 107 -6.87 11.27 1.88
C GLY A 107 -5.69 12.24 1.84
N ILE A 108 -5.14 12.51 3.01
CA ILE A 108 -3.91 13.27 3.18
C ILE A 108 -2.94 12.40 3.96
N LYS A 109 -1.88 11.95 3.27
CA LYS A 109 -0.77 11.18 3.86
C LYS A 109 0.40 12.15 4.04
N VAL A 110 0.93 12.25 5.25
CA VAL A 110 2.11 13.08 5.53
C VAL A 110 3.33 12.17 5.69
N ILE A 111 4.41 12.55 5.03
CA ILE A 111 5.68 11.82 4.96
C ILE A 111 6.75 12.73 5.57
N ASN A 112 7.50 12.25 6.56
CA ASN A 112 8.58 13.03 7.17
C ASN A 112 9.79 13.19 6.24
N GLY A 113 10.73 14.05 6.60
CA GLY A 113 11.92 14.35 5.78
C GLY A 113 12.82 13.14 5.45
N LYS A 114 12.62 12.00 6.13
CA LYS A 114 13.31 10.74 5.84
C LYS A 114 12.56 9.85 4.84
N GLY A 115 11.41 10.29 4.35
CA GLY A 115 10.56 9.52 3.44
C GLY A 115 9.68 8.47 4.12
N HIS A 116 9.50 8.53 5.44
CA HIS A 116 8.66 7.64 6.22
C HIS A 116 7.32 8.28 6.53
N LYS A 117 6.34 7.49 6.93
CA LYS A 117 5.09 8.03 7.50
C LYS A 117 5.40 8.93 8.69
N LEU A 118 4.58 9.98 8.85
CA LEU A 118 4.73 10.91 9.94
C LEU A 118 4.64 10.21 11.30
N GLU A 119 5.34 10.71 12.29
CA GLU A 119 5.33 10.22 13.65
C GLU A 119 3.96 10.45 14.31
N ALA A 120 3.43 9.44 15.01
CA ALA A 120 2.11 9.49 15.62
C ALA A 120 1.93 10.67 16.60
N GLU A 121 3.02 11.11 17.25
CA GLU A 121 3.00 12.28 18.15
C GLU A 121 2.76 13.59 17.37
N VAL A 122 3.24 13.68 16.14
CA VAL A 122 3.03 14.86 15.28
C VAL A 122 1.62 14.81 14.68
N GLU A 123 1.14 13.62 14.28
CA GLU A 123 -0.25 13.42 13.85
C GLU A 123 -1.23 13.87 14.94
N ALA A 124 -1.01 13.47 16.19
CA ALA A 124 -1.85 13.88 17.33
C ALA A 124 -1.86 15.41 17.55
N LYS A 125 -0.75 16.10 17.30
CA LYS A 125 -0.70 17.57 17.37
C LYS A 125 -1.47 18.22 16.22
N ILE A 126 -1.44 17.63 15.03
CA ILE A 126 -2.26 18.10 13.89
C ILE A 126 -3.74 17.97 14.24
N GLU A 127 -4.15 16.83 14.82
CA GLU A 127 -5.53 16.60 15.25
C GLU A 127 -5.98 17.62 16.31
N ALA A 128 -5.16 17.86 17.33
CA ALA A 128 -5.43 18.86 18.35
C ALA A 128 -5.59 20.28 17.76
N TYR A 129 -4.79 20.62 16.74
CA TYR A 129 -4.94 21.90 16.05
C TYR A 129 -6.22 21.96 15.19
N ILE A 130 -6.58 20.88 14.54
CA ILE A 130 -7.85 20.77 13.77
C ILE A 130 -9.05 20.99 14.71
N ASP A 131 -9.04 20.38 15.89
CA ASP A 131 -10.12 20.45 16.88
C ASP A 131 -10.14 21.77 17.69
N GLY A 132 -9.14 22.64 17.50
CA GLY A 132 -9.06 23.92 18.21
C GLY A 132 -8.58 23.79 19.67
N GLU A 133 -7.90 22.70 20.01
CA GLU A 133 -7.26 22.47 21.32
C GLU A 133 -5.90 23.18 21.42
N ILE A 134 -5.35 23.60 20.28
CA ILE A 134 -4.14 24.42 20.17
C ILE A 134 -4.56 25.81 19.68
N ASP A 135 -3.99 26.86 20.28
CA ASP A 135 -4.22 28.25 19.88
C ASP A 135 -3.90 28.48 18.39
N GLU A 136 -4.56 29.50 17.80
CA GLU A 136 -4.35 29.84 16.39
C GLU A 136 -2.88 30.18 16.11
N LEU A 137 -2.30 29.50 15.14
CA LEU A 137 -0.90 29.65 14.78
C LEU A 137 -0.65 31.00 14.08
N PRO A 138 0.54 31.61 14.25
CA PRO A 138 0.84 32.91 13.66
C PRO A 138 0.83 32.83 12.12
N LEU A 139 0.37 33.91 11.48
CA LEU A 139 0.44 34.08 10.04
C LEU A 139 1.76 34.75 9.64
N ALA A 140 2.39 34.24 8.61
CA ALA A 140 3.54 34.90 7.98
C ALA A 140 3.11 36.22 7.34
N LYS A 141 4.02 37.21 7.33
CA LYS A 141 3.74 38.55 6.82
C LYS A 141 4.81 38.96 5.83
N LYS A 142 4.42 39.79 4.85
CA LYS A 142 5.33 40.38 3.87
C LYS A 142 6.20 39.32 3.17
N GLU A 143 7.52 39.49 3.23
CA GLU A 143 8.54 38.59 2.65
C GLU A 143 8.59 37.20 3.29
N ASP A 144 8.02 37.04 4.46
CA ASP A 144 7.96 35.72 5.14
C ASP A 144 6.86 34.82 4.60
N ILE A 145 5.87 35.36 3.86
CA ILE A 145 4.86 34.57 3.19
C ILE A 145 5.56 33.53 2.27
N GLY A 146 5.10 32.27 2.34
CA GLY A 146 5.66 31.21 1.52
C GLY A 146 5.34 31.35 0.03
N ARG A 147 6.04 30.58 -0.78
CA ARG A 147 5.86 30.54 -2.25
C ARG A 147 5.40 29.17 -2.72
N THR A 148 4.63 29.17 -3.80
CA THR A 148 4.34 27.95 -4.57
C THR A 148 5.38 27.79 -5.66
N VAL A 149 5.90 26.59 -5.83
CA VAL A 149 6.91 26.25 -6.84
C VAL A 149 6.40 25.08 -7.65
N ASP A 150 6.34 25.22 -8.97
CA ASP A 150 6.14 24.08 -9.88
C ASP A 150 7.39 23.19 -9.84
N TYR A 151 7.21 21.92 -9.44
CA TYR A 151 8.33 21.01 -9.21
C TYR A 151 8.16 19.67 -9.93
N ALA A 152 7.58 19.69 -11.13
CA ALA A 152 7.45 18.48 -11.99
C ALA A 152 8.81 17.80 -12.24
N ALA A 153 9.93 18.53 -12.14
CA ALA A 153 11.28 17.99 -12.23
C ALA A 153 11.56 16.92 -11.15
N GLY A 154 11.00 17.02 -9.95
CA GLY A 154 11.13 16.01 -8.89
C GLY A 154 10.54 14.68 -9.31
N ARG A 155 9.33 14.68 -9.91
CA ARG A 155 8.72 13.47 -10.49
C ARG A 155 9.62 12.84 -11.57
N ASN A 156 10.20 13.65 -12.45
CA ASN A 156 11.08 13.15 -13.50
C ASN A 156 12.36 12.52 -12.95
N ARG A 157 12.87 13.01 -11.81
CA ARG A 157 14.00 12.37 -11.10
C ARG A 157 13.63 10.99 -10.55
N TYR A 158 12.42 10.84 -10.02
CA TYR A 158 11.93 9.52 -9.59
C TYR A 158 11.81 8.55 -10.77
N ILE A 159 11.32 9.00 -11.93
CA ILE A 159 11.31 8.20 -13.16
C ILE A 159 12.74 7.76 -13.53
N GLY A 160 13.68 8.72 -13.56
CA GLY A 160 15.09 8.42 -13.84
C GLY A 160 15.72 7.47 -12.82
N TYR A 161 15.35 7.60 -11.55
CA TYR A 161 15.76 6.66 -10.50
C TYR A 161 15.26 5.24 -10.78
N LEU A 162 13.96 5.06 -11.06
CA LEU A 162 13.40 3.75 -11.39
C LEU A 162 14.10 3.11 -12.59
N ILE A 163 14.33 3.86 -13.67
CA ILE A 163 15.05 3.39 -14.85
C ILE A 163 16.47 2.94 -14.48
N SER A 164 17.15 3.67 -13.58
CA SER A 164 18.51 3.34 -13.16
C SER A 164 18.65 2.05 -12.34
N LEU A 165 17.54 1.52 -11.82
CA LEU A 165 17.52 0.28 -11.05
C LEU A 165 17.54 -0.97 -11.94
N ALA A 166 17.07 -0.87 -13.18
CA ALA A 166 17.08 -2.00 -14.09
C ALA A 166 18.52 -2.29 -14.54
N THR A 167 18.92 -3.55 -14.44
CA THR A 167 20.26 -4.01 -14.84
C THR A 167 20.28 -4.58 -16.25
N ARG A 168 19.10 -4.75 -16.86
CA ARG A 168 18.90 -5.36 -18.18
C ARG A 168 17.91 -4.57 -19.02
N SER A 169 18.02 -4.66 -20.33
CA SER A 169 16.98 -4.20 -21.27
C SER A 169 15.77 -5.14 -21.20
N PHE A 170 14.58 -4.57 -21.39
CA PHE A 170 13.31 -5.31 -21.50
C PHE A 170 12.90 -5.49 -22.98
N GLU A 171 13.86 -5.31 -23.91
CA GLU A 171 13.64 -5.54 -25.32
C GLU A 171 12.99 -6.91 -25.57
N ASP A 172 12.07 -6.97 -26.50
CA ASP A 172 11.23 -8.13 -26.85
C ASP A 172 10.17 -8.55 -25.82
N MET A 173 10.16 -7.98 -24.61
CA MET A 173 9.14 -8.29 -23.63
C MET A 173 7.83 -7.53 -23.89
N LYS A 174 6.72 -8.26 -23.97
CA LYS A 174 5.36 -7.72 -24.08
C LYS A 174 4.74 -7.60 -22.70
N ILE A 175 4.57 -6.38 -22.25
CA ILE A 175 4.17 -6.09 -20.86
C ILE A 175 2.84 -5.35 -20.82
N GLY A 176 1.86 -5.92 -20.12
CA GLY A 176 0.59 -5.28 -19.81
C GLY A 176 0.71 -4.37 -18.58
N LEU A 177 0.17 -3.16 -18.67
CA LEU A 177 0.14 -2.21 -17.56
C LEU A 177 -1.29 -1.71 -17.34
N ASP A 178 -1.88 -2.03 -16.20
CA ASP A 178 -3.14 -1.44 -15.75
C ASP A 178 -2.84 -0.33 -14.75
N CYS A 179 -3.06 0.91 -15.19
CA CYS A 179 -2.75 2.11 -14.40
C CYS A 179 -3.92 2.56 -13.50
N SER A 180 -4.99 1.79 -13.38
CA SER A 180 -6.18 2.08 -12.54
C SER A 180 -6.81 3.47 -12.76
N ASN A 181 -6.56 4.14 -13.89
CA ASN A 181 -6.82 5.56 -14.10
C ASN A 181 -6.25 6.44 -12.95
N GLY A 182 -5.25 5.94 -12.25
CA GLY A 182 -4.57 6.52 -11.11
C GLY A 182 -3.23 7.16 -11.48
N SER A 183 -2.43 7.45 -10.49
CA SER A 183 -1.17 8.20 -10.63
C SER A 183 -0.07 7.47 -11.39
N ALA A 184 -0.15 6.15 -11.55
CA ALA A 184 0.80 5.37 -12.35
C ALA A 184 0.76 5.71 -13.85
N PHE A 185 -0.33 6.30 -14.37
CA PHE A 185 -0.57 6.49 -15.80
C PHE A 185 0.53 7.28 -16.52
N MET A 186 1.16 8.24 -15.85
CA MET A 186 2.25 9.04 -16.42
C MET A 186 3.63 8.42 -16.24
N ILE A 187 3.79 7.52 -15.26
CA ILE A 187 5.11 7.07 -14.81
C ILE A 187 5.41 5.67 -15.35
N ALA A 188 4.50 4.71 -15.16
CA ALA A 188 4.76 3.31 -15.47
C ALA A 188 5.16 3.12 -16.94
N LYS A 189 4.35 3.60 -17.89
CA LYS A 189 4.66 3.51 -19.32
C LYS A 189 6.01 4.13 -19.65
N SER A 190 6.30 5.33 -19.12
CA SER A 190 7.55 6.03 -19.41
C SER A 190 8.79 5.26 -18.95
N VAL A 191 8.71 4.58 -17.80
CA VAL A 191 9.78 3.74 -17.29
C VAL A 191 10.00 2.51 -18.18
N TYR A 192 8.93 1.80 -18.50
CA TYR A 192 9.02 0.58 -19.31
C TYR A 192 9.44 0.83 -20.76
N ASP A 193 8.95 1.90 -21.38
CA ASP A 193 9.37 2.30 -22.72
C ASP A 193 10.86 2.68 -22.75
N ALA A 194 11.34 3.40 -21.73
CA ALA A 194 12.77 3.74 -21.62
C ALA A 194 13.67 2.50 -21.45
N LEU A 195 13.14 1.41 -20.90
CA LEU A 195 13.84 0.13 -20.76
C LEU A 195 13.70 -0.77 -21.99
N GLY A 196 12.98 -0.34 -23.04
CA GLY A 196 12.84 -1.03 -24.30
C GLY A 196 11.69 -2.03 -24.38
N ALA A 197 10.81 -2.08 -23.39
CA ALA A 197 9.66 -2.98 -23.37
C ALA A 197 8.62 -2.60 -24.44
N LYS A 198 7.92 -3.60 -24.97
CA LYS A 198 6.70 -3.39 -25.74
C LYS A 198 5.51 -3.31 -24.78
N THR A 199 5.10 -2.07 -24.47
CA THR A 199 4.05 -1.82 -23.48
C THR A 199 2.65 -1.84 -24.07
N TYR A 200 1.73 -2.48 -23.36
CA TYR A 200 0.30 -2.54 -23.63
C TYR A 200 -0.43 -1.97 -22.42
N VAL A 201 -0.91 -0.73 -22.54
CA VAL A 201 -1.43 0.03 -21.39
C VAL A 201 -2.95 0.12 -21.44
N ILE A 202 -3.60 -0.17 -20.32
CA ILE A 202 -5.05 0.02 -20.13
C ILE A 202 -5.30 0.91 -18.91
N ASN A 203 -6.51 1.46 -18.84
CA ASN A 203 -6.97 2.31 -17.73
C ASN A 203 -5.97 3.45 -17.43
N CYS A 204 -5.59 4.19 -18.47
CA CYS A 204 -4.60 5.27 -18.41
C CYS A 204 -5.15 6.64 -18.87
N GLU A 205 -6.48 6.80 -18.87
CA GLU A 205 -7.17 8.04 -19.26
C GLU A 205 -8.03 8.56 -18.09
N PRO A 206 -7.41 9.14 -17.06
CA PRO A 206 -8.12 9.61 -15.87
C PRO A 206 -9.01 10.82 -16.19
N ASP A 207 -10.28 10.77 -15.75
CA ASP A 207 -11.23 11.87 -15.87
C ASP A 207 -11.57 12.56 -14.52
N GLY A 208 -10.95 12.07 -13.43
CA GLY A 208 -11.15 12.53 -12.06
C GLY A 208 -12.23 11.78 -11.30
N THR A 209 -12.98 10.89 -11.96
CA THR A 209 -14.06 10.10 -11.34
C THR A 209 -13.95 8.61 -11.62
N ASN A 210 -13.07 8.19 -12.49
CA ASN A 210 -12.90 6.80 -12.93
C ASN A 210 -11.73 6.05 -12.27
N ILE A 211 -11.01 6.67 -11.34
CA ILE A 211 -9.91 6.01 -10.60
C ILE A 211 -10.41 4.76 -9.87
N ASN A 212 -9.70 3.63 -9.99
CA ASN A 212 -10.03 2.33 -9.41
C ASN A 212 -11.41 1.73 -9.83
N THR A 213 -12.12 2.37 -10.74
CA THR A 213 -13.45 1.91 -11.15
C THR A 213 -13.33 0.76 -12.14
N ASN A 214 -13.61 -0.47 -11.66
CA ASN A 214 -13.48 -1.71 -12.43
C ASN A 214 -12.10 -1.87 -13.10
N CYS A 215 -11.03 -1.49 -12.41
CA CYS A 215 -9.66 -1.53 -12.93
C CYS A 215 -8.62 -1.56 -11.80
N GLY A 216 -7.36 -1.79 -12.18
CA GLY A 216 -6.24 -1.79 -11.26
C GLY A 216 -6.13 -3.02 -10.38
N SER A 217 -5.36 -2.91 -9.30
CA SER A 217 -5.01 -4.05 -8.43
C SER A 217 -6.18 -4.67 -7.69
N THR A 218 -7.32 -3.97 -7.56
CA THR A 218 -8.54 -4.48 -6.90
C THR A 218 -9.52 -5.12 -7.87
N HIS A 219 -9.31 -4.99 -9.19
CA HIS A 219 -10.11 -5.57 -10.27
C HIS A 219 -9.19 -6.25 -11.29
N ILE A 220 -8.40 -7.17 -10.80
CA ILE A 220 -7.31 -7.82 -11.54
C ILE A 220 -7.81 -8.67 -12.72
N GLU A 221 -9.06 -9.08 -12.71
CA GLU A 221 -9.72 -9.86 -13.76
C GLU A 221 -9.65 -9.18 -15.14
N VAL A 222 -9.67 -7.85 -15.16
CA VAL A 222 -9.54 -7.07 -16.39
C VAL A 222 -8.16 -7.28 -17.02
N LEU A 223 -7.10 -7.18 -16.21
CA LEU A 223 -5.74 -7.41 -16.69
C LEU A 223 -5.50 -8.89 -17.02
N GLN A 224 -6.10 -9.85 -16.28
CA GLN A 224 -6.00 -11.28 -16.59
C GLN A 224 -6.52 -11.60 -18.00
N GLN A 225 -7.68 -11.06 -18.34
CA GLN A 225 -8.28 -11.21 -19.66
C GLN A 225 -7.38 -10.55 -20.73
N TYR A 226 -6.92 -9.32 -20.46
CA TYR A 226 -6.09 -8.56 -21.39
C TYR A 226 -4.75 -9.25 -21.71
N VAL A 227 -4.08 -9.83 -20.70
CA VAL A 227 -2.85 -10.60 -20.86
C VAL A 227 -3.07 -11.80 -21.79
N LYS A 228 -4.16 -12.56 -21.57
CA LYS A 228 -4.50 -13.74 -22.38
C LYS A 228 -4.81 -13.38 -23.83
N GLU A 229 -5.66 -12.39 -24.05
CA GLU A 229 -6.11 -11.97 -25.38
C GLU A 229 -4.97 -11.41 -26.25
N ASN A 230 -4.02 -10.72 -25.63
CA ASN A 230 -2.91 -10.09 -26.33
C ASN A 230 -1.62 -10.94 -26.30
N HIS A 231 -1.66 -12.13 -25.70
CA HIS A 231 -0.50 -13.01 -25.56
C HIS A 231 0.72 -12.28 -24.98
N LEU A 232 0.50 -11.61 -23.84
CA LEU A 232 1.54 -10.85 -23.15
C LEU A 232 2.41 -11.79 -22.30
N ASP A 233 3.66 -11.42 -22.07
CA ASP A 233 4.59 -12.19 -21.26
C ASP A 233 4.31 -12.03 -19.75
N VAL A 234 3.78 -10.85 -19.36
CA VAL A 234 3.40 -10.52 -17.99
C VAL A 234 2.50 -9.29 -17.98
N GLY A 235 1.66 -9.15 -16.97
CA GLY A 235 0.88 -7.94 -16.70
C GLY A 235 1.12 -7.43 -15.28
N PHE A 236 1.03 -6.11 -15.08
CA PHE A 236 1.12 -5.44 -13.79
C PHE A 236 -0.04 -4.47 -13.60
N ALA A 237 -0.77 -4.62 -12.51
CA ALA A 237 -1.84 -3.72 -12.10
C ALA A 237 -1.44 -2.95 -10.85
N TYR A 238 -1.65 -1.65 -10.88
CA TYR A 238 -1.39 -0.75 -9.77
C TYR A 238 -2.70 -0.31 -9.11
N ASP A 239 -2.63 0.22 -7.90
CA ASP A 239 -3.76 0.94 -7.30
C ASP A 239 -3.65 2.46 -7.57
N GLY A 240 -4.60 3.22 -7.06
CA GLY A 240 -4.76 4.64 -7.42
C GLY A 240 -3.54 5.53 -7.18
N ASP A 241 -2.71 5.27 -6.17
CA ASP A 241 -1.48 5.99 -5.87
C ASP A 241 -0.21 5.15 -6.06
N ALA A 242 -0.37 3.96 -6.64
CA ALA A 242 0.67 3.06 -7.10
C ALA A 242 1.70 2.66 -6.01
N ASP A 243 1.27 2.58 -4.76
CA ASP A 243 2.06 2.00 -3.68
C ASP A 243 1.93 0.46 -3.64
N ARG A 244 1.00 -0.10 -4.45
CA ARG A 244 0.74 -1.54 -4.62
C ARG A 244 0.93 -1.98 -6.05
N CYS A 245 1.32 -3.27 -6.21
CA CYS A 245 1.39 -3.97 -7.48
C CYS A 245 0.87 -5.40 -7.32
N ILE A 246 -0.06 -5.79 -8.18
CA ILE A 246 -0.45 -7.20 -8.40
C ILE A 246 -0.03 -7.56 -9.81
N ALA A 247 0.60 -8.72 -9.98
CA ALA A 247 1.03 -9.17 -11.30
C ALA A 247 0.10 -10.26 -11.86
N VAL A 248 0.17 -10.44 -13.17
CA VAL A 248 -0.51 -11.51 -13.90
C VAL A 248 0.53 -12.22 -14.76
N ASP A 249 0.63 -13.55 -14.65
CA ASP A 249 1.55 -14.34 -15.45
C ASP A 249 1.07 -14.51 -16.90
N GLU A 250 1.91 -15.08 -17.76
CA GLU A 250 1.65 -15.32 -19.18
C GLU A 250 0.45 -16.24 -19.43
N LYS A 251 -0.04 -16.96 -18.41
CA LYS A 251 -1.23 -17.82 -18.47
C LYS A 251 -2.49 -17.11 -17.99
N GLY A 252 -2.32 -15.87 -17.48
CA GLY A 252 -3.40 -15.08 -16.89
C GLY A 252 -3.73 -15.46 -15.44
N ASN A 253 -2.82 -16.11 -14.71
CA ASN A 253 -2.99 -16.35 -13.28
C ASN A 253 -2.55 -15.12 -12.49
N VAL A 254 -3.25 -14.88 -11.38
CA VAL A 254 -2.89 -13.79 -10.45
C VAL A 254 -1.64 -14.16 -9.67
N ILE A 255 -0.71 -13.23 -9.60
CA ILE A 255 0.49 -13.27 -8.78
C ILE A 255 0.37 -12.13 -7.77
N ASP A 256 -0.21 -12.44 -6.62
CA ASP A 256 -0.45 -11.50 -5.54
C ASP A 256 0.82 -11.15 -4.73
N GLY A 257 0.69 -10.33 -3.70
CA GLY A 257 1.84 -9.91 -2.89
C GLY A 257 2.58 -11.07 -2.22
N ASP A 258 1.88 -12.14 -1.85
CA ASP A 258 2.51 -13.32 -1.25
C ASP A 258 3.40 -14.07 -2.26
N LEU A 259 2.90 -14.25 -3.47
CA LEU A 259 3.65 -14.86 -4.57
C LEU A 259 4.84 -13.96 -4.97
N ILE A 260 4.65 -12.64 -4.99
CA ILE A 260 5.71 -11.67 -5.25
C ILE A 260 6.80 -11.74 -4.17
N LEU A 261 6.42 -11.80 -2.89
CA LEU A 261 7.35 -11.96 -1.76
C LEU A 261 8.17 -13.24 -1.89
N TYR A 262 7.54 -14.36 -2.29
CA TYR A 262 8.26 -15.61 -2.52
C TYR A 262 9.24 -15.51 -3.68
N VAL A 263 8.79 -15.04 -4.85
CA VAL A 263 9.61 -14.95 -6.06
C VAL A 263 10.81 -14.02 -5.86
N CYS A 264 10.57 -12.82 -5.35
CA CYS A 264 11.62 -11.85 -5.10
C CYS A 264 12.49 -12.24 -3.90
N GLY A 265 11.91 -12.78 -2.83
CA GLY A 265 12.62 -13.24 -1.64
C GLY A 265 13.60 -14.37 -1.96
N LYS A 266 13.14 -15.38 -2.68
CA LYS A 266 14.00 -16.47 -3.17
C LYS A 266 15.14 -15.94 -4.02
N TYR A 267 14.85 -15.05 -4.95
CA TYR A 267 15.90 -14.44 -5.80
C TYR A 267 16.93 -13.65 -4.97
N LEU A 268 16.49 -12.85 -4.02
CA LEU A 268 17.40 -12.11 -3.15
C LEU A 268 18.23 -13.05 -2.25
N MET A 269 17.62 -14.11 -1.72
CA MET A 269 18.29 -15.10 -0.91
C MET A 269 19.39 -15.83 -1.71
N GLU A 270 19.07 -16.33 -2.90
CA GLU A 270 20.02 -17.01 -3.80
C GLU A 270 21.22 -16.12 -4.20
N ASN A 271 21.03 -14.80 -4.18
CA ASN A 271 22.08 -13.82 -4.49
C ASN A 271 22.75 -13.21 -3.24
N GLY A 272 22.46 -13.72 -2.04
CA GLY A 272 23.03 -13.22 -0.77
C GLY A 272 22.61 -11.78 -0.44
N ARG A 273 21.42 -11.34 -0.94
CA ARG A 273 20.89 -9.99 -0.77
C ARG A 273 19.65 -9.92 0.13
N LEU A 274 19.21 -11.06 0.67
CA LEU A 274 18.13 -11.14 1.65
C LEU A 274 18.74 -11.22 3.06
N ASN A 275 18.71 -10.15 3.81
CA ASN A 275 19.31 -10.11 5.14
C ASN A 275 18.69 -11.15 6.08
N GLY A 276 19.53 -12.05 6.62
CA GLY A 276 19.11 -13.15 7.50
C GLY A 276 18.31 -14.25 6.83
N ASP A 277 18.14 -14.19 5.49
CA ASP A 277 17.25 -15.05 4.71
C ASP A 277 15.80 -14.93 5.17
N ILE A 278 15.38 -13.71 5.58
CA ILE A 278 14.09 -13.42 6.17
C ILE A 278 13.30 -12.46 5.29
N ILE A 279 12.02 -12.82 5.03
CA ILE A 279 10.99 -11.88 4.53
C ILE A 279 10.08 -11.47 5.68
N VAL A 280 9.57 -10.24 5.63
CA VAL A 280 8.56 -9.76 6.60
C VAL A 280 7.20 -9.72 5.91
N THR A 281 6.20 -10.33 6.56
CA THR A 281 4.84 -10.36 6.04
C THR A 281 3.83 -10.18 7.17
N THR A 282 2.52 -10.28 6.90
CA THR A 282 1.49 -10.13 7.92
C THR A 282 0.84 -11.48 8.26
N VAL A 283 0.10 -11.51 9.37
CA VAL A 283 -0.70 -12.69 9.75
C VAL A 283 -1.75 -13.07 8.70
N MET A 284 -2.02 -12.23 7.70
CA MET A 284 -2.96 -12.49 6.62
C MET A 284 -2.35 -13.19 5.40
N SER A 285 -1.03 -13.27 5.29
CA SER A 285 -0.39 -14.00 4.18
C SER A 285 -0.80 -15.45 4.15
N ASN A 286 -0.99 -15.99 2.95
CA ASN A 286 -1.51 -17.33 2.73
C ASN A 286 -0.58 -18.43 3.29
N LEU A 287 -1.15 -19.49 3.85
CA LEU A 287 -0.42 -20.66 4.36
C LEU A 287 0.55 -21.23 3.31
N GLY A 288 0.18 -21.16 2.04
CA GLY A 288 1.01 -21.60 0.93
C GLY A 288 2.35 -20.88 0.82
N LEU A 289 2.39 -19.57 1.11
CA LEU A 289 3.64 -18.82 1.19
C LEU A 289 4.56 -19.41 2.25
N TYR A 290 4.06 -19.62 3.46
CA TYR A 290 4.86 -20.14 4.56
C TYR A 290 5.44 -21.53 4.26
N LYS A 291 4.58 -22.44 3.77
CA LYS A 291 5.02 -23.80 3.37
C LYS A 291 6.06 -23.78 2.23
N ALA A 292 5.95 -22.84 1.29
CA ALA A 292 6.92 -22.71 0.22
C ALA A 292 8.25 -22.15 0.73
N CYS A 293 8.22 -21.20 1.66
CA CYS A 293 9.40 -20.67 2.33
C CYS A 293 10.12 -21.76 3.12
N ASP A 294 9.40 -22.53 3.93
CA ASP A 294 9.95 -23.63 4.74
C ASP A 294 10.69 -24.67 3.87
N LYS A 295 10.14 -25.00 2.70
CA LYS A 295 10.75 -25.98 1.75
C LYS A 295 12.12 -25.55 1.24
N ILE A 296 12.39 -24.23 1.14
CA ILE A 296 13.66 -23.71 0.63
C ILE A 296 14.55 -23.15 1.76
N GLY A 297 14.11 -23.21 3.02
CA GLY A 297 14.84 -22.67 4.17
C GLY A 297 14.81 -21.14 4.27
N MET A 298 13.91 -20.47 3.51
CA MET A 298 13.68 -19.03 3.66
C MET A 298 12.80 -18.79 4.89
N LYS A 299 13.26 -17.93 5.77
CA LYS A 299 12.55 -17.57 7.00
C LYS A 299 11.55 -16.46 6.76
N TYR A 300 10.63 -16.30 7.69
CA TYR A 300 9.64 -15.22 7.65
C TYR A 300 9.27 -14.71 9.04
N GLU A 301 9.02 -13.42 9.14
CA GLU A 301 8.40 -12.80 10.31
C GLU A 301 6.99 -12.33 9.99
N LYS A 302 6.05 -12.56 10.92
CA LYS A 302 4.63 -12.20 10.79
C LYS A 302 4.34 -11.00 11.67
N THR A 303 3.83 -9.93 11.08
CA THR A 303 3.36 -8.75 11.81
C THR A 303 1.84 -8.70 11.89
N ALA A 304 1.30 -7.78 12.65
CA ALA A 304 -0.10 -7.37 12.51
C ALA A 304 -0.35 -6.82 11.10
N VAL A 305 -1.61 -6.80 10.68
CA VAL A 305 -2.02 -6.26 9.38
C VAL A 305 -1.80 -4.75 9.34
N GLY A 306 -1.15 -4.28 8.30
CA GLY A 306 -0.84 -2.89 8.03
C GLY A 306 0.63 -2.70 7.68
N ASP A 307 0.88 -2.01 6.59
CA ASP A 307 2.19 -1.68 6.05
C ASP A 307 3.14 -1.03 7.06
N LYS A 308 2.59 -0.23 7.98
CA LYS A 308 3.32 0.38 9.10
C LYS A 308 4.04 -0.67 9.94
N TYR A 309 3.36 -1.74 10.31
CA TYR A 309 3.95 -2.80 11.16
C TYR A 309 5.00 -3.60 10.42
N VAL A 310 4.77 -3.86 9.12
CA VAL A 310 5.77 -4.50 8.25
C VAL A 310 7.03 -3.64 8.19
N TYR A 311 6.87 -2.35 7.90
CA TYR A 311 8.00 -1.43 7.78
C TYR A 311 8.76 -1.23 9.10
N GLU A 312 8.04 -1.05 10.22
CA GLU A 312 8.66 -0.94 11.56
C GLU A 312 9.51 -2.17 11.90
N ASN A 313 9.00 -3.38 11.61
CA ASN A 313 9.73 -4.62 11.81
C ASN A 313 10.98 -4.68 10.92
N MET A 314 10.84 -4.33 9.63
CA MET A 314 11.97 -4.28 8.69
C MET A 314 13.06 -3.33 9.16
N CYS A 315 12.72 -2.13 9.60
CA CYS A 315 13.67 -1.13 10.08
C CYS A 315 14.39 -1.58 11.35
N LYS A 316 13.63 -2.11 12.32
CA LYS A 316 14.18 -2.58 13.59
C LYS A 316 15.22 -3.68 13.42
N ASN A 317 14.99 -4.58 12.47
CA ASN A 317 15.79 -5.77 12.27
C ASN A 317 16.70 -5.70 11.02
N ASN A 318 16.66 -4.57 10.29
CA ASN A 318 17.39 -4.36 9.04
C ASN A 318 17.08 -5.42 7.97
N PHE A 319 15.81 -5.79 7.81
CA PHE A 319 15.39 -6.74 6.79
C PHE A 319 15.25 -6.08 5.42
N SER A 320 15.52 -6.85 4.36
CA SER A 320 15.63 -6.35 2.98
C SER A 320 14.31 -6.29 2.24
N LEU A 321 13.37 -7.19 2.58
CA LEU A 321 12.12 -7.39 1.85
C LEU A 321 10.97 -7.64 2.81
N GLY A 322 9.88 -6.94 2.61
CA GLY A 322 8.64 -7.18 3.32
C GLY A 322 7.43 -6.68 2.54
N GLY A 323 6.25 -7.08 2.95
CA GLY A 323 5.03 -6.65 2.29
C GLY A 323 3.77 -7.38 2.76
N GLU A 324 2.71 -7.15 2.02
CA GLU A 324 1.38 -7.69 2.27
C GLU A 324 0.83 -8.39 1.02
N GLN A 325 -0.08 -9.33 1.22
CA GLN A 325 -0.80 -10.00 0.12
C GLN A 325 -1.45 -9.01 -0.87
N SER A 326 -1.88 -7.85 -0.37
CA SER A 326 -2.46 -6.76 -1.18
C SER A 326 -1.52 -6.17 -2.25
N GLY A 327 -0.26 -6.59 -2.29
CA GLY A 327 0.74 -6.09 -3.24
C GLY A 327 1.53 -4.87 -2.77
N HIS A 328 1.38 -4.42 -1.52
CA HIS A 328 2.23 -3.41 -0.91
C HIS A 328 3.57 -4.03 -0.52
N ILE A 329 4.57 -3.92 -1.39
CA ILE A 329 5.88 -4.56 -1.25
C ILE A 329 6.97 -3.51 -1.06
N ILE A 330 7.81 -3.72 -0.05
CA ILE A 330 8.88 -2.82 0.35
C ILE A 330 10.23 -3.50 0.11
N PHE A 331 11.06 -2.91 -0.73
CA PHE A 331 12.46 -3.25 -0.90
C PHE A 331 13.30 -2.20 -0.17
N SER A 332 13.71 -2.46 1.07
CA SER A 332 14.31 -1.45 1.97
C SER A 332 15.57 -0.78 1.41
N LYS A 333 16.30 -1.46 0.53
CA LYS A 333 17.46 -0.89 -0.17
C LYS A 333 17.06 0.25 -1.11
N HIS A 334 15.85 0.27 -1.62
CA HIS A 334 15.41 1.15 -2.70
C HIS A 334 14.32 2.12 -2.27
N ALA A 335 13.41 1.71 -1.39
CA ALA A 335 12.25 2.47 -0.97
C ALA A 335 12.01 2.38 0.54
N THR A 336 11.34 3.40 1.09
CA THR A 336 10.93 3.47 2.50
C THR A 336 9.43 3.22 2.68
N THR A 337 8.73 2.90 1.61
CA THR A 337 7.32 2.52 1.56
C THR A 337 7.12 1.52 0.44
N GLY A 338 5.94 0.93 0.31
CA GLY A 338 5.56 0.16 -0.87
C GLY A 338 5.69 0.99 -2.14
N ASP A 339 6.16 0.35 -3.19
CA ASP A 339 6.36 0.98 -4.50
C ASP A 339 5.97 -0.03 -5.59
N GLY A 340 4.77 0.17 -6.17
CA GLY A 340 4.23 -0.77 -7.14
C GLY A 340 5.06 -0.84 -8.41
N ILE A 341 5.57 0.30 -8.91
CA ILE A 341 6.38 0.31 -10.13
C ILE A 341 7.76 -0.31 -9.88
N LEU A 342 8.40 0.01 -8.76
CA LEU A 342 9.62 -0.68 -8.34
C LEU A 342 9.41 -2.18 -8.19
N THR A 343 8.31 -2.61 -7.58
CA THR A 343 7.96 -4.02 -7.41
C THR A 343 7.85 -4.72 -8.76
N SER A 344 7.17 -4.12 -9.72
CA SER A 344 7.06 -4.67 -11.08
C SER A 344 8.42 -4.77 -11.78
N LEU A 345 9.30 -3.78 -11.61
CA LEU A 345 10.68 -3.83 -12.12
C LEU A 345 11.51 -4.96 -11.48
N MET A 346 11.36 -5.17 -10.17
CA MET A 346 12.06 -6.25 -9.48
C MET A 346 11.59 -7.64 -9.95
N ILE A 347 10.31 -7.80 -10.25
CA ILE A 347 9.76 -9.03 -10.86
C ILE A 347 10.38 -9.24 -12.25
N MET A 348 10.45 -8.18 -13.07
CA MET A 348 11.09 -8.24 -14.39
C MET A 348 12.56 -8.63 -14.29
N GLU A 349 13.30 -8.11 -13.31
CA GLU A 349 14.69 -8.49 -13.06
C GLU A 349 14.81 -9.99 -12.80
N VAL A 350 13.90 -10.57 -11.99
CA VAL A 350 13.90 -12.02 -11.72
C VAL A 350 13.59 -12.83 -12.97
N ILE A 351 12.56 -12.44 -13.75
CA ILE A 351 12.18 -13.12 -14.99
C ILE A 351 13.37 -13.17 -15.97
N LEU A 352 14.01 -12.03 -16.18
CA LEU A 352 15.11 -11.91 -17.14
C LEU A 352 16.39 -12.60 -16.67
N GLU A 353 16.72 -12.50 -15.36
CA GLU A 353 17.91 -13.15 -14.80
C GLU A 353 17.76 -14.68 -14.83
N LYS A 354 16.61 -15.19 -14.41
CA LYS A 354 16.33 -16.63 -14.37
C LYS A 354 15.98 -17.21 -15.75
N LYS A 355 15.65 -16.36 -16.72
CA LYS A 355 15.15 -16.78 -18.05
C LYS A 355 13.96 -17.75 -17.92
N MET A 356 13.06 -17.43 -17.01
CA MET A 356 11.88 -18.24 -16.68
C MET A 356 10.63 -17.36 -16.68
N SER A 357 9.52 -17.93 -17.14
CA SER A 357 8.21 -17.24 -17.05
C SER A 357 7.77 -17.08 -15.59
N LEU A 358 6.92 -16.08 -15.34
CA LEU A 358 6.44 -15.77 -14.00
C LEU A 358 5.63 -16.93 -13.41
N SER A 359 4.85 -17.66 -14.24
CA SER A 359 4.11 -18.84 -13.80
C SER A 359 5.02 -19.94 -13.25
N ARG A 360 6.20 -20.13 -13.83
CA ARG A 360 7.19 -21.11 -13.35
C ARG A 360 7.89 -20.68 -12.08
N LEU A 361 8.16 -19.38 -11.96
CA LEU A 361 8.79 -18.81 -10.76
C LEU A 361 7.87 -18.92 -9.53
N ALA A 362 6.57 -18.76 -9.72
CA ALA A 362 5.56 -18.83 -8.67
C ALA A 362 5.03 -20.24 -8.38
N GLU A 363 5.25 -21.22 -9.29
CA GLU A 363 4.75 -22.61 -9.19
C GLU A 363 4.96 -23.29 -7.82
N PRO A 364 6.09 -23.06 -7.10
CA PRO A 364 6.30 -23.70 -5.80
C PRO A 364 5.31 -23.29 -4.71
N VAL A 365 4.61 -22.18 -4.86
CA VAL A 365 3.64 -21.66 -3.89
C VAL A 365 2.26 -22.18 -4.25
N LYS A 366 1.73 -23.11 -3.44
CA LYS A 366 0.35 -23.56 -3.58
C LYS A 366 -0.57 -22.69 -2.74
N ILE A 367 -1.38 -21.86 -3.38
CA ILE A 367 -2.37 -21.04 -2.66
C ILE A 367 -3.47 -21.94 -2.08
N TYR A 368 -3.71 -21.78 -0.79
CA TYR A 368 -4.80 -22.43 -0.07
C TYR A 368 -6.08 -21.60 -0.23
N PRO A 369 -7.22 -22.22 -0.54
CA PRO A 369 -8.52 -21.58 -0.43
C PRO A 369 -8.69 -20.87 0.91
N GLN A 370 -9.30 -19.71 0.90
CA GLN A 370 -9.45 -18.86 2.08
C GLN A 370 -10.89 -18.33 2.14
N LEU A 371 -11.53 -18.45 3.29
CA LEU A 371 -12.80 -17.79 3.58
C LEU A 371 -12.65 -16.88 4.80
N LEU A 372 -13.03 -15.60 4.63
CA LEU A 372 -13.10 -14.62 5.70
C LEU A 372 -14.55 -14.19 5.91
N GLN A 373 -15.05 -14.34 7.12
CA GLN A 373 -16.38 -13.87 7.51
C GLN A 373 -16.29 -12.82 8.60
N ASN A 374 -16.95 -11.70 8.39
CA ASN A 374 -17.11 -10.66 9.38
C ASN A 374 -18.33 -10.94 10.24
N VAL A 375 -18.16 -11.01 11.57
CA VAL A 375 -19.25 -11.18 12.53
C VAL A 375 -19.38 -9.90 13.33
N ARG A 376 -20.52 -9.21 13.18
CA ARG A 376 -20.80 -7.98 13.94
C ARG A 376 -21.03 -8.34 15.40
N VAL A 377 -20.40 -7.59 16.31
CA VAL A 377 -20.45 -7.84 17.75
C VAL A 377 -20.65 -6.53 18.52
N ALA A 378 -21.27 -6.60 19.69
CA ALA A 378 -21.45 -5.45 20.56
C ALA A 378 -20.11 -5.02 21.22
N ASP A 379 -19.31 -5.99 21.66
CA ASP A 379 -17.99 -5.79 22.23
C ASP A 379 -16.99 -6.81 21.67
N LYS A 380 -15.97 -6.32 21.01
CA LYS A 380 -14.97 -7.16 20.32
C LYS A 380 -14.12 -7.97 21.30
N LYS A 381 -13.75 -7.36 22.43
CA LYS A 381 -12.92 -8.03 23.42
C LYS A 381 -13.66 -9.17 24.09
N THR A 382 -14.88 -8.93 24.54
CA THR A 382 -15.75 -9.97 25.13
C THR A 382 -15.98 -11.12 24.16
N ALA A 383 -16.24 -10.82 22.88
CA ALA A 383 -16.47 -11.86 21.87
C ALA A 383 -15.21 -12.70 21.60
N ARG A 384 -14.04 -12.08 21.54
CA ARG A 384 -12.77 -12.77 21.28
C ARG A 384 -12.30 -13.60 22.48
N GLU A 385 -12.52 -13.10 23.69
CA GLU A 385 -12.08 -13.75 24.95
C GLU A 385 -13.11 -14.73 25.53
N ASN A 386 -14.26 -14.95 24.85
CA ASN A 386 -15.27 -15.91 25.29
C ASN A 386 -14.69 -17.35 25.25
N PRO A 387 -14.79 -18.12 26.37
CA PRO A 387 -14.19 -19.45 26.47
C PRO A 387 -14.69 -20.45 25.43
N GLU A 388 -15.99 -20.42 25.07
CA GLU A 388 -16.55 -21.36 24.08
C GLU A 388 -16.09 -20.99 22.67
N VAL A 389 -15.90 -19.69 22.36
CA VAL A 389 -15.31 -19.26 21.08
C VAL A 389 -13.86 -19.71 20.99
N ILE A 390 -13.05 -19.50 22.04
CA ILE A 390 -11.65 -19.97 22.07
C ILE A 390 -11.60 -21.48 21.86
N LYS A 391 -12.42 -22.24 22.57
CA LYS A 391 -12.47 -23.69 22.42
C LYS A 391 -12.88 -24.13 21.01
N ALA A 392 -13.83 -23.44 20.38
CA ALA A 392 -14.22 -23.71 18.98
C ALA A 392 -13.06 -23.46 18.03
N VAL A 393 -12.31 -22.36 18.22
CA VAL A 393 -11.11 -22.03 17.44
C VAL A 393 -10.03 -23.11 17.61
N ASP A 394 -9.76 -23.53 18.85
CA ASP A 394 -8.76 -24.58 19.15
C ASP A 394 -9.15 -25.93 18.53
N ASN A 395 -10.42 -26.29 18.58
CA ASN A 395 -10.92 -27.50 17.94
C ASN A 395 -10.73 -27.46 16.42
N VAL A 396 -11.11 -26.35 15.78
CA VAL A 396 -10.91 -26.15 14.34
C VAL A 396 -9.42 -26.19 13.98
N ALA A 397 -8.56 -25.56 14.76
CA ALA A 397 -7.13 -25.59 14.56
C ALA A 397 -6.56 -27.01 14.65
N ALA A 398 -7.03 -27.82 15.63
CA ALA A 398 -6.64 -29.22 15.78
C ALA A 398 -7.12 -30.08 14.60
N GLU A 399 -8.36 -29.88 14.10
CA GLU A 399 -8.88 -30.59 12.94
C GLU A 399 -8.14 -30.25 11.63
N LEU A 400 -7.75 -28.97 11.46
CA LEU A 400 -7.00 -28.51 10.29
C LEU A 400 -5.55 -29.03 10.26
N GLY A 401 -4.93 -29.19 11.43
CA GLY A 401 -3.52 -29.60 11.54
C GLY A 401 -2.61 -28.75 10.66
N ASP A 402 -1.72 -29.41 9.92
CA ASP A 402 -0.78 -28.73 9.01
C ASP A 402 -1.40 -28.39 7.64
N GLU A 403 -2.62 -28.87 7.34
CA GLU A 403 -3.27 -28.68 6.04
C GLU A 403 -4.23 -27.47 6.01
N GLY A 404 -4.23 -26.66 7.06
CA GLY A 404 -5.01 -25.45 7.13
C GLY A 404 -4.66 -24.59 8.34
N ARG A 405 -5.35 -23.48 8.48
CA ARG A 405 -5.27 -22.64 9.68
C ARG A 405 -6.54 -21.83 9.88
N ILE A 406 -6.75 -21.42 11.12
CA ILE A 406 -7.79 -20.48 11.50
C ILE A 406 -7.17 -19.23 12.15
N LEU A 407 -7.72 -18.07 11.84
CA LEU A 407 -7.35 -16.79 12.44
C LEU A 407 -8.61 -16.02 12.84
N VAL A 408 -8.75 -15.73 14.13
CA VAL A 408 -9.85 -14.91 14.66
C VAL A 408 -9.26 -13.61 15.22
N ARG A 409 -9.68 -12.48 14.69
CA ARG A 409 -9.16 -11.17 15.11
C ARG A 409 -10.21 -10.07 15.11
N GLU A 410 -9.94 -9.05 15.90
CA GLU A 410 -10.73 -7.83 15.89
C GLU A 410 -10.47 -6.99 14.62
N SER A 411 -11.50 -6.35 14.09
CA SER A 411 -11.34 -5.28 13.11
C SER A 411 -10.81 -4.01 13.80
N GLY A 412 -9.84 -3.34 13.19
CA GLY A 412 -9.32 -2.08 13.70
C GLY A 412 -10.32 -0.91 13.61
N THR A 413 -11.23 -0.95 12.62
CA THR A 413 -12.10 0.18 12.27
C THR A 413 -13.59 -0.09 12.47
N GLU A 414 -14.01 -1.35 12.47
CA GLU A 414 -15.42 -1.74 12.51
C GLU A 414 -15.73 -2.54 13.77
N PRO A 415 -16.98 -2.57 14.25
CA PRO A 415 -17.42 -3.37 15.40
C PRO A 415 -17.64 -4.84 14.97
N VAL A 416 -16.61 -5.48 14.39
CA VAL A 416 -16.68 -6.86 13.93
C VAL A 416 -15.48 -7.69 14.41
N ILE A 417 -15.74 -8.97 14.64
CA ILE A 417 -14.72 -10.01 14.69
C ILE A 417 -14.59 -10.63 13.30
N ARG A 418 -13.37 -10.77 12.84
CA ARG A 418 -13.03 -11.41 11.57
C ARG A 418 -12.60 -12.84 11.81
N VAL A 419 -13.38 -13.78 11.30
CA VAL A 419 -13.08 -15.22 11.34
C VAL A 419 -12.57 -15.61 9.95
N MET A 420 -11.32 -16.03 9.86
CA MET A 420 -10.69 -16.45 8.62
C MET A 420 -10.19 -17.89 8.75
N VAL A 421 -10.50 -18.72 7.76
CA VAL A 421 -9.99 -20.10 7.63
C VAL A 421 -9.33 -20.26 6.27
N GLU A 422 -8.18 -20.89 6.27
CA GLU A 422 -7.54 -21.47 5.09
C GLU A 422 -7.54 -23.00 5.21
N ALA A 423 -7.94 -23.68 4.15
CA ALA A 423 -8.03 -25.15 4.14
C ALA A 423 -7.78 -25.68 2.72
N ALA A 424 -7.78 -27.00 2.58
CA ALA A 424 -7.51 -27.68 1.30
C ALA A 424 -8.57 -27.41 0.22
N THR A 425 -9.83 -27.09 0.61
CA THR A 425 -10.94 -26.78 -0.29
C THR A 425 -11.83 -25.66 0.27
N ASP A 426 -12.60 -24.99 -0.62
CA ASP A 426 -13.55 -23.95 -0.23
C ASP A 426 -14.65 -24.49 0.70
N GLU A 427 -15.09 -25.74 0.50
CA GLU A 427 -16.11 -26.37 1.35
C GLU A 427 -15.60 -26.56 2.79
N LEU A 428 -14.32 -26.94 2.95
CA LEU A 428 -13.71 -27.04 4.28
C LEU A 428 -13.56 -25.67 4.93
N CYS A 429 -13.19 -24.64 4.17
CA CYS A 429 -13.16 -23.29 4.67
C CYS A 429 -14.54 -22.85 5.19
N ALA A 430 -15.60 -23.07 4.41
CA ALA A 430 -16.96 -22.73 4.78
C ALA A 430 -17.43 -23.52 6.03
N LYS A 431 -17.16 -24.82 6.10
CA LYS A 431 -17.47 -25.68 7.25
C LYS A 431 -16.87 -25.10 8.54
N TYR A 432 -15.58 -24.82 8.52
CA TYR A 432 -14.86 -24.43 9.73
C TYR A 432 -15.14 -22.98 10.15
N VAL A 433 -15.35 -22.07 9.20
CA VAL A 433 -15.84 -20.72 9.52
C VAL A 433 -17.20 -20.80 10.20
N ALA A 434 -18.14 -21.58 9.64
CA ALA A 434 -19.47 -21.75 10.21
C ALA A 434 -19.43 -22.30 11.64
N GLN A 435 -18.58 -23.28 11.94
CA GLN A 435 -18.44 -23.85 13.28
C GLN A 435 -18.15 -22.76 14.34
N VAL A 436 -17.24 -21.83 14.06
CA VAL A 436 -16.89 -20.74 15.00
C VAL A 436 -17.98 -19.67 15.04
N VAL A 437 -18.51 -19.28 13.88
CA VAL A 437 -19.57 -18.26 13.79
C VAL A 437 -20.85 -18.73 14.49
N ASP A 438 -21.22 -20.00 14.39
CA ASP A 438 -22.42 -20.54 15.02
C ASP A 438 -22.26 -20.58 16.56
N VAL A 439 -21.06 -20.86 17.08
CA VAL A 439 -20.77 -20.71 18.51
C VAL A 439 -20.91 -19.23 18.94
N MET A 440 -20.39 -18.28 18.18
CA MET A 440 -20.54 -16.84 18.49
C MET A 440 -22.02 -16.42 18.53
N LYS A 441 -22.86 -16.97 17.65
CA LYS A 441 -24.31 -16.73 17.65
C LYS A 441 -24.99 -17.40 18.83
N ALA A 442 -24.66 -18.66 19.15
CA ALA A 442 -25.23 -19.40 20.27
C ALA A 442 -24.94 -18.73 21.63
N GLU A 443 -23.75 -18.15 21.77
CA GLU A 443 -23.35 -17.39 22.95
C GLU A 443 -23.94 -15.96 22.98
N GLY A 444 -24.76 -15.56 21.99
CA GLY A 444 -25.39 -14.25 21.93
C GLY A 444 -24.39 -13.09 21.68
N LEU A 445 -23.22 -13.39 21.15
CA LEU A 445 -22.15 -12.38 20.90
C LEU A 445 -22.33 -11.67 19.56
N ALA A 446 -22.96 -12.34 18.58
CA ALA A 446 -23.26 -11.77 17.29
C ALA A 446 -24.50 -10.86 17.38
N VAL A 447 -24.41 -9.65 16.80
CA VAL A 447 -25.53 -8.72 16.64
C VAL A 447 -25.93 -8.64 15.17
N GLU A 448 -27.24 -8.49 14.91
CA GLU A 448 -27.79 -8.38 13.54
C GLU A 448 -27.34 -7.09 12.82
#